data_09b734c0cbf86d0501a69d0cad6e5c12
#
_entry.id   09b734c0cbf86d0501a69d0cad6e5c12
#
_cell.length_a   1.000
_cell.length_b   1.000
_cell.length_c   1.000
_cell.angle_alpha   90.00
_cell.angle_beta   90.00
_cell.angle_gamma   90.00
#
_symmetry.space_group_name_H-M   'P 1'
#
loop_
_entity.id
_entity.type
_entity.pdbx_description
1 polymer ?
#
loop_
_entity_poly.entity_id
_entity_poly.type
_entity_poly.pdbx_seq_one_letter_code
_entity_poly.pdbx_strand_id
1 'polypeptide(L)'
;MFTAKKFSDLTVEELNAIYIARSKVFTVGQQLTVQEPDLADRQAVHFFSQNDAGEVVAYMRLIDLEKIEDDHYEQVSGAYALSRVAVLKTLRGQGMGRKLLDAAIQWVRDETEATKIIIDAQAYLRDSYYAPVGFVQVGEEFREAGLPHVKMILEL
;
A
#
# COMPACT_ATOMS: atom_id res chain seq x y z
N MET A 1 10.22 -1.34 -13.34
CA MET A 1 10.00 0.11 -13.19
C MET A 1 8.66 0.34 -12.51
N PHE A 2 8.60 1.26 -11.56
CA PHE A 2 7.36 1.61 -10.86
C PHE A 2 6.79 2.92 -11.39
N THR A 3 5.47 3.00 -11.44
CA THR A 3 4.71 4.16 -11.85
C THR A 3 3.94 4.70 -10.65
N ALA A 4 3.96 6.01 -10.45
CA ALA A 4 3.16 6.70 -9.43
C ALA A 4 2.17 7.63 -10.11
N LYS A 5 0.88 7.42 -9.91
CA LYS A 5 -0.18 8.25 -10.50
C LYS A 5 -1.27 8.56 -9.49
N LYS A 6 -1.78 9.79 -9.52
CA LYS A 6 -3.04 10.14 -8.87
C LYS A 6 -4.19 9.42 -9.55
N PHE A 7 -5.29 9.21 -8.84
CA PHE A 7 -6.48 8.55 -9.39
C PHE A 7 -6.96 9.17 -10.70
N SER A 8 -6.99 10.50 -10.77
CA SER A 8 -7.43 11.23 -11.97
C SER A 8 -6.50 11.07 -13.19
N ASP A 9 -5.27 10.64 -12.98
CA ASP A 9 -4.25 10.48 -14.03
C ASP A 9 -4.16 9.03 -14.53
N LEU A 10 -4.85 8.10 -13.87
CA LEU A 10 -4.93 6.71 -14.30
C LEU A 10 -5.78 6.61 -15.57
N THR A 11 -5.35 5.77 -16.50
CA THR A 11 -6.23 5.33 -17.57
C THR A 11 -7.26 4.33 -17.04
N VAL A 12 -8.34 4.14 -17.76
CA VAL A 12 -9.36 3.13 -17.41
C VAL A 12 -8.75 1.73 -17.38
N GLU A 13 -7.85 1.44 -18.30
CA GLU A 13 -7.13 0.17 -18.41
C GLU A 13 -6.19 -0.04 -17.20
N GLU A 14 -5.47 0.99 -16.79
CA GLU A 14 -4.61 0.94 -15.59
C GLU A 14 -5.44 0.68 -14.33
N LEU A 15 -6.55 1.40 -14.15
CA LEU A 15 -7.44 1.20 -13.02
C LEU A 15 -8.02 -0.22 -12.98
N ASN A 16 -8.45 -0.72 -14.12
CA ASN A 16 -8.95 -2.09 -14.26
C ASN A 16 -7.85 -3.10 -13.87
N ALA A 17 -6.62 -2.93 -14.38
CA ALA A 17 -5.49 -3.80 -14.08
C ALA A 17 -5.10 -3.76 -12.58
N ILE A 18 -5.17 -2.59 -11.96
CA ILE A 18 -4.95 -2.43 -10.51
C ILE A 18 -6.00 -3.22 -9.72
N TYR A 19 -7.27 -3.07 -10.03
CA TYR A 19 -8.33 -3.78 -9.32
C TYR A 19 -8.28 -5.30 -9.53
N ILE A 20 -7.88 -5.75 -10.71
CA ILE A 20 -7.65 -7.19 -10.96
C ILE A 20 -6.53 -7.72 -10.05
N ALA A 21 -5.39 -7.02 -9.96
CA ALA A 21 -4.27 -7.43 -9.10
C ALA A 21 -4.68 -7.46 -7.62
N ARG A 22 -5.36 -6.43 -7.14
CA ARG A 22 -5.86 -6.34 -5.77
C ARG A 22 -6.85 -7.46 -5.47
N SER A 23 -7.77 -7.74 -6.37
CA SER A 23 -8.74 -8.85 -6.23
C SER A 23 -8.03 -10.21 -6.15
N LYS A 24 -7.05 -10.47 -7.00
CA LYS A 24 -6.26 -11.71 -6.97
C LYS A 24 -5.57 -11.92 -5.63
N VAL A 25 -5.05 -10.87 -5.01
CA VAL A 25 -4.30 -10.97 -3.75
C VAL A 25 -5.24 -11.00 -2.54
N PHE A 26 -6.19 -10.09 -2.46
CA PHE A 26 -7.00 -9.91 -1.25
C PHE A 26 -8.28 -10.75 -1.26
N THR A 27 -9.02 -10.77 -2.34
CA THR A 27 -10.28 -11.52 -2.42
C THR A 27 -10.03 -13.01 -2.67
N VAL A 28 -9.28 -13.34 -3.70
CA VAL A 28 -9.02 -14.74 -4.07
C VAL A 28 -7.91 -15.34 -3.21
N GLY A 29 -6.78 -14.64 -3.06
CA GLY A 29 -5.61 -15.14 -2.35
C GLY A 29 -5.80 -15.23 -0.84
N GLN A 30 -6.24 -14.15 -0.20
CA GLN A 30 -6.45 -14.08 1.25
C GLN A 30 -7.90 -14.38 1.67
N GLN A 31 -8.81 -14.55 0.72
CA GLN A 31 -10.24 -14.82 0.94
C GLN A 31 -10.91 -13.77 1.85
N LEU A 32 -10.50 -12.50 1.73
CA LEU A 32 -11.12 -11.41 2.47
C LEU A 32 -12.49 -11.10 1.89
N THR A 33 -13.48 -10.98 2.77
CA THR A 33 -14.89 -10.73 2.41
C THR A 33 -15.33 -9.31 2.74
N VAL A 34 -14.38 -8.37 2.87
CA VAL A 34 -14.63 -6.96 3.10
C VAL A 34 -14.65 -6.20 1.78
N GLN A 35 -15.27 -5.02 1.78
CA GLN A 35 -15.20 -4.12 0.63
C GLN A 35 -13.75 -3.64 0.46
N GLU A 36 -13.09 -4.07 -0.61
CA GLU A 36 -11.67 -3.78 -0.84
C GLU A 36 -11.46 -2.45 -1.58
N PRO A 37 -12.08 -2.17 -2.75
CA PRO A 37 -12.10 -0.82 -3.32
C PRO A 37 -12.94 0.11 -2.45
N ASP A 38 -12.43 1.30 -2.17
CA ASP A 38 -13.09 2.27 -1.31
C ASP A 38 -12.94 3.70 -1.86
N LEU A 39 -13.56 4.68 -1.19
CA LEU A 39 -13.50 6.06 -1.62
C LEU A 39 -12.11 6.68 -1.46
N ALA A 40 -11.28 6.16 -0.57
CA ALA A 40 -9.91 6.60 -0.40
C ALA A 40 -9.05 6.37 -1.66
N ASP A 41 -9.43 5.42 -2.53
CA ASP A 41 -8.76 5.21 -3.82
C ASP A 41 -8.75 6.49 -4.67
N ARG A 42 -9.79 7.32 -4.57
CA ARG A 42 -9.91 8.57 -5.34
C ARG A 42 -8.94 9.66 -4.89
N GLN A 43 -8.45 9.57 -3.66
CA GLN A 43 -7.54 10.55 -3.05
C GLN A 43 -6.11 10.03 -2.93
N ALA A 44 -5.86 8.81 -3.37
CA ALA A 44 -4.58 8.14 -3.24
C ALA A 44 -3.67 8.39 -4.44
N VAL A 45 -2.37 8.20 -4.20
CA VAL A 45 -1.39 7.92 -5.25
C VAL A 45 -1.31 6.41 -5.40
N HIS A 46 -1.50 5.94 -6.62
CA HIS A 46 -1.41 4.54 -7.01
C HIS A 46 0.00 4.26 -7.49
N PHE A 47 0.71 3.41 -6.77
CA PHE A 47 2.10 3.06 -7.02
C PHE A 47 2.17 1.61 -7.48
N PHE A 48 2.61 1.38 -8.73
CA PHE A 48 2.48 0.05 -9.33
C PHE A 48 3.54 -0.24 -10.39
N SER A 49 3.68 -1.52 -10.70
CA SER A 49 4.50 -2.02 -11.80
C SER A 49 3.66 -2.93 -12.69
N GLN A 50 3.84 -2.80 -14.00
CA GLN A 50 3.18 -3.64 -15.00
C GLN A 50 4.21 -4.50 -15.74
N ASN A 51 3.78 -5.69 -16.17
CA ASN A 51 4.53 -6.50 -17.12
C ASN A 51 4.26 -6.05 -18.57
N ASP A 52 4.89 -6.70 -19.55
CA ASP A 52 4.75 -6.35 -20.97
C ASP A 52 3.32 -6.54 -21.51
N ALA A 53 2.51 -7.36 -20.84
CA ALA A 53 1.10 -7.55 -21.20
C ALA A 53 0.16 -6.50 -20.58
N GLY A 54 0.70 -5.54 -19.81
CA GLY A 54 -0.09 -4.52 -19.12
C GLY A 54 -0.75 -5.00 -17.82
N GLU A 55 -0.44 -6.21 -17.36
CA GLU A 55 -0.93 -6.72 -16.09
C GLU A 55 -0.17 -6.06 -14.94
N VAL A 56 -0.89 -5.54 -13.94
CA VAL A 56 -0.27 -5.04 -12.71
C VAL A 56 0.21 -6.23 -11.87
N VAL A 57 1.49 -6.26 -11.61
CA VAL A 57 2.15 -7.38 -10.92
C VAL A 57 2.57 -7.05 -9.49
N ALA A 58 2.71 -5.77 -9.19
CA ALA A 58 2.99 -5.24 -7.85
C ALA A 58 2.28 -3.91 -7.69
N TYR A 59 1.71 -3.67 -6.52
CA TYR A 59 0.89 -2.49 -6.25
C TYR A 59 0.98 -2.07 -4.79
N MET A 60 0.88 -0.77 -4.56
CA MET A 60 0.77 -0.17 -3.23
C MET A 60 -0.04 1.13 -3.35
N ARG A 61 -0.87 1.41 -2.34
CA ARG A 61 -1.62 2.66 -2.25
C ARG A 61 -0.96 3.60 -1.24
N LEU A 62 -0.72 4.84 -1.67
CA LEU A 62 -0.14 5.90 -0.85
C LEU A 62 -1.21 6.97 -0.61
N ILE A 63 -1.45 7.31 0.65
CA ILE A 63 -2.47 8.30 1.05
C ILE A 63 -1.79 9.41 1.85
N ASP A 64 -1.99 10.65 1.43
CA ASP A 64 -1.59 11.83 2.19
C ASP A 64 -2.56 12.01 3.37
N LEU A 65 -2.12 11.67 4.57
CA LEU A 65 -2.94 11.75 5.77
C LEU A 65 -3.20 13.15 6.25
N GLU A 66 -2.46 14.13 5.77
CA GLU A 66 -2.72 15.54 6.09
C GLU A 66 -3.94 16.08 5.33
N LYS A 67 -4.20 15.54 4.13
CA LYS A 67 -5.21 16.04 3.20
C LYS A 67 -6.40 15.11 3.01
N ILE A 68 -6.35 13.90 3.54
CA ILE A 68 -7.42 12.90 3.34
C ILE A 68 -8.76 13.41 3.88
N GLU A 69 -9.81 13.29 3.08
CA GLU A 69 -11.20 13.59 3.43
C GLU A 69 -12.00 12.28 3.43
N ASP A 70 -11.80 11.45 4.45
CA ASP A 70 -12.45 10.14 4.59
C ASP A 70 -12.51 9.78 6.08
N ASP A 71 -13.71 9.54 6.61
CA ASP A 71 -13.96 9.28 8.03
C ASP A 71 -13.28 8.00 8.56
N HIS A 72 -12.83 7.11 7.67
CA HIS A 72 -12.08 5.91 8.05
C HIS A 72 -10.60 6.18 8.34
N TYR A 73 -10.13 7.40 8.10
CA TYR A 73 -8.74 7.80 8.30
C TYR A 73 -8.63 8.94 9.30
N GLU A 74 -7.71 8.82 10.23
CA GLU A 74 -7.30 9.92 11.08
C GLU A 74 -6.37 10.84 10.29
N GLN A 75 -6.65 12.14 10.28
CA GLN A 75 -5.74 13.12 9.70
C GLN A 75 -4.50 13.26 10.58
N VAL A 76 -3.33 13.14 9.99
CA VAL A 76 -2.03 13.25 10.66
C VAL A 76 -1.11 14.16 9.85
N SER A 77 -0.70 15.28 10.45
CA SER A 77 0.18 16.23 9.79
C SER A 77 1.54 15.59 9.45
N GLY A 78 2.02 15.85 8.24
CA GLY A 78 3.32 15.37 7.75
C GLY A 78 3.40 13.85 7.57
N ALA A 79 2.28 13.14 7.47
CA ALA A 79 2.29 11.69 7.35
C ALA A 79 1.63 11.21 6.05
N TYR A 80 2.23 10.14 5.48
CA TYR A 80 1.61 9.30 4.45
C TYR A 80 1.24 7.95 5.03
N ALA A 81 0.14 7.37 4.57
CA ALA A 81 -0.19 5.98 4.84
C ALA A 81 0.14 5.12 3.64
N LEU A 82 0.71 3.93 3.89
CA LEU A 82 0.79 2.85 2.92
C LEU A 82 -0.31 1.84 3.20
N SER A 83 -0.98 1.39 2.15
CA SER A 83 -2.01 0.36 2.27
C SER A 83 -2.15 -0.42 0.97
N ARG A 84 -2.94 -1.49 1.00
CA ARG A 84 -3.24 -2.32 -0.17
C ARG A 84 -1.99 -2.85 -0.87
N VAL A 85 -0.99 -3.26 -0.11
CA VAL A 85 0.25 -3.84 -0.64
C VAL A 85 -0.06 -5.19 -1.27
N ALA A 86 0.17 -5.31 -2.57
CA ALA A 86 -0.14 -6.52 -3.33
C ALA A 86 1.02 -6.87 -4.27
N VAL A 87 1.48 -8.12 -4.20
CA VAL A 87 2.41 -8.70 -5.16
C VAL A 87 1.80 -10.01 -5.64
N LEU A 88 1.69 -10.17 -6.96
CA LEU A 88 1.13 -11.39 -7.53
C LEU A 88 1.95 -12.61 -7.10
N LYS A 89 1.24 -13.70 -6.83
CA LYS A 89 1.83 -14.95 -6.34
C LYS A 89 3.01 -15.44 -7.19
N THR A 90 2.93 -15.25 -8.51
CA THR A 90 3.98 -15.65 -9.47
C THR A 90 5.29 -14.90 -9.30
N LEU A 91 5.28 -13.73 -8.66
CA LEU A 91 6.48 -12.90 -8.42
C LEU A 91 6.94 -12.89 -6.96
N ARG A 92 6.28 -13.64 -6.09
CA ARG A 92 6.71 -13.78 -4.68
C ARG A 92 7.99 -14.58 -4.59
N GLY A 93 8.81 -14.27 -3.58
CA GLY A 93 10.11 -14.93 -3.39
C GLY A 93 11.21 -14.44 -4.34
N GLN A 94 10.95 -13.44 -5.17
CA GLN A 94 11.91 -12.87 -6.14
C GLN A 94 12.35 -11.45 -5.75
N GLY A 95 12.05 -11.00 -4.54
CA GLY A 95 12.41 -9.67 -4.06
C GLY A 95 11.51 -8.53 -4.56
N MET A 96 10.44 -8.81 -5.30
CA MET A 96 9.56 -7.77 -5.84
C MET A 96 8.89 -6.94 -4.73
N GLY A 97 8.45 -7.59 -3.65
CA GLY A 97 7.85 -6.89 -2.52
C GLY A 97 8.82 -5.91 -1.86
N ARG A 98 10.09 -6.28 -1.71
CA ARG A 98 11.13 -5.39 -1.17
C ARG A 98 11.38 -4.22 -2.10
N LYS A 99 11.52 -4.46 -3.40
CA LYS A 99 11.70 -3.41 -4.39
C LYS A 99 10.52 -2.43 -4.42
N LEU A 100 9.30 -2.94 -4.30
CA LEU A 100 8.09 -2.13 -4.23
C LEU A 100 8.13 -1.20 -3.01
N LEU A 101 8.41 -1.74 -1.82
CA LEU A 101 8.43 -0.98 -0.58
C LEU A 101 9.55 0.08 -0.59
N ASP A 102 10.76 -0.30 -0.97
CA ASP A 102 11.89 0.62 -1.03
C ASP A 102 11.63 1.77 -2.02
N ALA A 103 11.09 1.47 -3.20
CA ALA A 103 10.77 2.47 -4.20
C ALA A 103 9.64 3.41 -3.75
N ALA A 104 8.62 2.89 -3.07
CA ALA A 104 7.53 3.71 -2.54
C ALA A 104 8.01 4.64 -1.42
N ILE A 105 8.84 4.16 -0.50
CA ILE A 105 9.47 4.98 0.54
C ILE A 105 10.31 6.09 -0.09
N GLN A 106 11.12 5.73 -1.08
CA GLN A 106 11.96 6.72 -1.78
C GLN A 106 11.11 7.76 -2.49
N TRP A 107 10.03 7.35 -3.14
CA TRP A 107 9.09 8.28 -3.78
C TRP A 107 8.50 9.28 -2.77
N VAL A 108 8.08 8.81 -1.59
CA VAL A 108 7.56 9.71 -0.54
C VAL A 108 8.62 10.73 -0.11
N ARG A 109 9.87 10.29 0.04
CA ARG A 109 11.00 11.18 0.40
C ARG A 109 11.27 12.24 -0.66
N ASP A 110 11.21 11.86 -1.93
CA ASP A 110 11.64 12.74 -3.03
C ASP A 110 10.51 13.67 -3.51
N GLU A 111 9.26 13.21 -3.44
CA GLU A 111 8.12 13.87 -4.08
C GLU A 111 7.17 14.55 -3.06
N THR A 112 7.43 14.43 -1.76
CA THR A 112 6.55 15.00 -0.73
C THR A 112 7.34 15.65 0.39
N GLU A 113 6.64 16.45 1.22
CA GLU A 113 7.19 17.04 2.43
C GLU A 113 6.91 16.17 3.68
N ALA A 114 6.48 14.92 3.50
CA ALA A 114 6.16 14.05 4.61
C ALA A 114 7.41 13.71 5.44
N THR A 115 7.22 13.65 6.76
CA THR A 115 8.27 13.31 7.72
C THR A 115 8.16 11.89 8.23
N LYS A 116 7.04 11.21 7.96
CA LYS A 116 6.82 9.83 8.39
C LYS A 116 5.81 9.10 7.52
N ILE A 117 5.91 7.78 7.56
CA ILE A 117 4.95 6.86 6.93
C ILE A 117 4.32 6.01 8.04
N ILE A 118 3.00 5.88 8.00
CA ILE A 118 2.20 5.09 8.95
C ILE A 118 1.55 3.94 8.18
N ILE A 119 1.60 2.75 8.75
CA ILE A 119 0.94 1.57 8.20
C ILE A 119 0.16 0.82 9.28
N ASP A 120 -0.96 0.22 8.88
CA ASP A 120 -1.62 -0.85 9.63
C ASP A 120 -1.24 -2.16 8.94
N ALA A 121 -0.17 -2.78 9.44
CA ALA A 121 0.46 -3.95 8.83
C ALA A 121 -0.21 -5.24 9.31
N GLN A 122 -0.41 -6.20 8.39
CA GLN A 122 -0.71 -7.56 8.84
C GLN A 122 0.43 -8.05 9.72
N ALA A 123 0.10 -8.55 10.92
CA ALA A 123 1.08 -8.82 11.98
C ALA A 123 2.20 -9.78 11.55
N TYR A 124 1.90 -10.75 10.67
CA TYR A 124 2.90 -11.71 10.19
C TYR A 124 4.00 -11.08 9.31
N LEU A 125 3.77 -9.88 8.79
CA LEU A 125 4.74 -9.15 7.95
C LEU A 125 5.62 -8.17 8.75
N ARG A 126 5.34 -7.97 10.04
CA ARG A 126 6.07 -7.01 10.89
C ARG A 126 7.58 -7.24 10.83
N ASP A 127 8.01 -8.43 11.19
CA ASP A 127 9.44 -8.71 11.42
C ASP A 127 10.21 -9.01 10.12
N SER A 128 9.53 -9.57 9.13
CA SER A 128 10.17 -10.00 7.88
C SER A 128 10.14 -8.96 6.76
N TYR A 129 9.13 -8.10 6.77
CA TYR A 129 8.90 -7.18 5.65
C TYR A 129 9.08 -5.71 6.04
N TYR A 130 8.47 -5.26 7.12
CA TYR A 130 8.46 -3.84 7.49
C TYR A 130 9.59 -3.44 8.45
N ALA A 131 9.85 -4.19 9.51
CA ALA A 131 10.90 -3.85 10.47
C ALA A 131 12.30 -3.72 9.84
N PRO A 132 12.70 -4.57 8.87
CA PRO A 132 14.03 -4.44 8.26
C PRO A 132 14.30 -3.12 7.54
N VAL A 133 13.27 -2.38 7.13
CA VAL A 133 13.45 -1.06 6.49
C VAL A 133 13.30 0.10 7.47
N GLY A 134 13.07 -0.19 8.76
CA GLY A 134 13.06 0.80 9.82
C GLY A 134 11.69 1.12 10.42
N PHE A 135 10.62 0.43 9.99
CA PHE A 135 9.31 0.58 10.64
C PHE A 135 9.35 0.02 12.07
N VAL A 136 8.74 0.75 12.99
CA VAL A 136 8.65 0.40 14.41
C VAL A 136 7.19 0.29 14.82
N GLN A 137 6.83 -0.79 15.52
CA GLN A 137 5.48 -0.97 16.03
C GLN A 137 5.13 0.06 17.10
N VAL A 138 3.91 0.59 17.01
CA VAL A 138 3.32 1.50 17.99
C VAL A 138 1.99 0.91 18.46
N GLY A 139 1.83 0.77 19.79
CA GLY A 139 0.63 0.19 20.37
C GLY A 139 0.57 -1.34 20.28
N GLU A 140 -0.59 -1.87 20.60
CA GLU A 140 -0.85 -3.30 20.68
C GLU A 140 -1.41 -3.84 19.34
N GLU A 141 -1.36 -5.16 19.19
CA GLU A 141 -2.01 -5.88 18.10
C GLU A 141 -3.52 -5.67 18.14
N PHE A 142 -4.12 -5.47 16.97
CA PHE A 142 -5.57 -5.34 16.80
C PHE A 142 -6.06 -6.19 15.62
N ARG A 143 -7.36 -6.32 15.47
CA ARG A 143 -7.95 -7.04 14.33
C ARG A 143 -8.53 -6.07 13.31
N GLU A 144 -8.20 -6.32 12.04
CA GLU A 144 -8.76 -5.63 10.89
C GLU A 144 -9.06 -6.67 9.80
N ALA A 145 -10.24 -6.59 9.20
CA ALA A 145 -10.70 -7.58 8.21
C ALA A 145 -10.57 -9.04 8.71
N GLY A 146 -10.73 -9.28 10.02
CA GLY A 146 -10.60 -10.59 10.63
C GLY A 146 -9.18 -11.10 10.82
N LEU A 147 -8.15 -10.31 10.49
CA LEU A 147 -6.75 -10.68 10.59
C LEU A 147 -6.01 -9.85 11.64
N PRO A 148 -4.99 -10.42 12.33
CA PRO A 148 -4.14 -9.66 13.24
C PRO A 148 -3.34 -8.59 12.49
N HIS A 149 -3.38 -7.36 13.02
CA HIS A 149 -2.65 -6.20 12.50
C HIS A 149 -1.88 -5.49 13.59
N VAL A 150 -0.84 -4.78 13.20
CA VAL A 150 -0.07 -3.88 14.07
C VAL A 150 0.14 -2.54 13.36
N LYS A 151 0.02 -1.44 14.12
CA LYS A 151 0.39 -0.12 13.60
C LYS A 151 1.91 0.00 13.64
N MET A 152 2.50 0.46 12.55
CA MET A 152 3.94 0.72 12.46
C MET A 152 4.21 2.08 11.86
N ILE A 153 5.28 2.71 12.29
CA ILE A 153 5.70 4.04 11.82
C ILE A 153 7.17 3.97 11.36
N LEU A 154 7.43 4.58 10.20
CA LEU A 154 8.76 4.87 9.71
C LEU A 154 8.98 6.39 9.74
N GLU A 155 9.99 6.84 10.47
CA GLU A 155 10.48 8.21 10.37
C GLU A 155 11.36 8.35 9.12
N LEU A 156 11.12 9.41 8.33
CA LEU A 156 11.79 9.62 7.05
C LEU A 156 13.08 10.46 7.18
#